data_f4c08ace4e2a6dd2c98f2dcdbe6b4b66
#
_entry.id   f4c08ace4e2a6dd2c98f2dcdbe6b4b66
#
_cell.length_a   1.000
_cell.length_b   1.000
_cell.length_c   1.000
_cell.angle_alpha   90.00
_cell.angle_beta   90.00
_cell.angle_gamma   90.00
#
_symmetry.space_group_name_H-M   'P 1'
#
loop_
_entity.id
_entity.type
_entity.pdbx_description
1 polymer ?
#
loop_
_entity_poly.entity_id
_entity_poly.type
_entity_poly.pdbx_seq_one_letter_code
_entity_poly.pdbx_strand_id
1 'polypeptide(L)'
;MSPIKIMAQTSSRSELSKLPTIKTTQLYRLPARFYGYQLFVLIALAVLFTWLSRDETLDKWITGFWYDAATQSFPLQKNHLLDLLNHRMAKYIAIALGAVALLYGAYKRNAKLVTGALLMGLGALVVGALKSISHHSCPWDLVEYGGKAVSYPLFSAAPADSGPGRCFPGGHASSGFMVMGLFFAFWRDRPRLAWCFVA
;
A
#
# COMPACT_ATOMS: atom_id res chain seq x y z
N MET A 1 27.30 -71.93 12.44
CA MET A 1 26.23 -71.11 11.86
C MET A 1 25.51 -70.44 13.04
N SER A 2 25.84 -69.22 13.33
CA SER A 2 25.23 -68.44 14.44
C SER A 2 24.13 -67.51 13.84
N PRO A 3 22.94 -67.43 14.45
CA PRO A 3 21.89 -66.56 13.97
C PRO A 3 22.14 -65.08 14.39
N ILE A 4 22.05 -64.21 13.39
CA ILE A 4 22.10 -62.72 13.56
C ILE A 4 20.82 -62.28 14.25
N LYS A 5 20.94 -61.75 15.50
CA LYS A 5 19.86 -61.06 16.21
C LYS A 5 19.66 -59.66 15.58
N ILE A 6 18.57 -59.50 14.86
CA ILE A 6 18.08 -58.16 14.44
C ILE A 6 17.48 -57.48 15.68
N MET A 7 18.22 -56.54 16.27
CA MET A 7 17.68 -55.64 17.29
C MET A 7 16.71 -54.65 16.61
N ALA A 8 15.42 -54.90 16.80
CA ALA A 8 14.40 -53.88 16.48
C ALA A 8 14.57 -52.71 17.42
N GLN A 9 15.07 -51.59 16.95
CA GLN A 9 15.06 -50.29 17.63
C GLN A 9 13.60 -49.84 17.76
N THR A 10 13.00 -50.11 18.93
CA THR A 10 11.76 -49.45 19.34
C THR A 10 12.09 -47.97 19.62
N SER A 11 12.03 -47.15 18.58
CA SER A 11 12.09 -45.70 18.74
C SER A 11 10.95 -45.26 19.66
N SER A 12 11.34 -44.80 20.80
CA SER A 12 10.50 -44.49 21.96
C SER A 12 9.46 -43.40 21.58
N ARG A 13 8.20 -43.73 21.76
CA ARG A 13 7.04 -42.82 21.65
C ARG A 13 7.19 -41.56 22.50
N SER A 14 8.13 -41.54 23.47
CA SER A 14 8.47 -40.41 24.34
C SER A 14 9.21 -39.27 23.63
N GLU A 15 9.94 -39.54 22.54
CA GLU A 15 10.65 -38.49 21.79
C GLU A 15 9.70 -37.68 20.91
N LEU A 16 8.61 -38.31 20.44
CA LEU A 16 7.59 -37.59 19.66
C LEU A 16 6.78 -36.56 20.47
N SER A 17 6.70 -36.77 21.81
CA SER A 17 6.01 -35.80 22.70
C SER A 17 6.81 -34.52 22.96
N LYS A 18 8.11 -34.51 22.62
CA LYS A 18 9.00 -33.33 22.78
C LYS A 18 9.04 -32.43 21.57
N LEU A 19 8.38 -32.80 20.47
CA LEU A 19 8.26 -31.90 19.33
C LEU A 19 7.44 -30.67 19.74
N PRO A 20 7.95 -29.43 19.51
CA PRO A 20 7.22 -28.23 19.84
C PRO A 20 5.88 -28.28 19.09
N THR A 21 4.80 -28.31 19.84
CA THR A 21 3.45 -28.22 19.30
C THR A 21 3.40 -26.95 18.47
N ILE A 22 3.29 -27.08 17.15
CA ILE A 22 3.06 -25.95 16.27
C ILE A 22 1.75 -25.34 16.76
N LYS A 23 1.80 -24.22 17.45
CA LYS A 23 0.61 -23.45 17.78
C LYS A 23 -0.03 -23.09 16.45
N THR A 24 -1.01 -23.89 16.03
CA THR A 24 -1.85 -23.56 14.90
C THR A 24 -2.43 -22.20 15.21
N THR A 25 -1.97 -21.19 14.48
CA THR A 25 -2.52 -19.83 14.56
C THR A 25 -3.97 -19.97 14.17
N GLN A 26 -4.88 -20.00 15.15
CA GLN A 26 -6.31 -20.05 14.86
C GLN A 26 -6.62 -18.81 14.01
N LEU A 27 -6.90 -19.03 12.74
CA LEU A 27 -7.42 -18.00 11.86
C LEU A 27 -8.75 -17.53 12.46
N TYR A 28 -8.72 -16.37 13.06
CA TYR A 28 -9.93 -15.78 13.66
C TYR A 28 -10.86 -15.38 12.51
N ARG A 29 -11.89 -16.16 12.29
CA ARG A 29 -12.93 -15.84 11.31
C ARG A 29 -13.80 -14.74 11.88
N LEU A 30 -13.73 -13.57 11.29
CA LEU A 30 -14.66 -12.48 11.58
C LEU A 30 -16.06 -12.85 11.10
N PRO A 31 -17.13 -12.38 11.77
CA PRO A 31 -18.50 -12.67 11.36
C PRO A 31 -18.78 -12.12 9.95
N ALA A 32 -19.60 -12.81 9.17
CA ALA A 32 -19.93 -12.41 7.80
C ALA A 32 -20.43 -10.96 7.68
N ARG A 33 -21.18 -10.49 8.70
CA ARG A 33 -21.63 -9.08 8.79
C ARG A 33 -20.49 -8.07 8.78
N PHE A 34 -19.32 -8.41 9.31
CA PHE A 34 -18.14 -7.54 9.25
C PHE A 34 -17.68 -7.34 7.81
N TYR A 35 -17.55 -8.43 7.05
CA TYR A 35 -17.16 -8.35 5.65
C TYR A 35 -18.22 -7.64 4.80
N GLY A 36 -19.51 -7.87 5.08
CA GLY A 36 -20.61 -7.18 4.41
C GLY A 36 -20.56 -5.67 4.65
N TYR A 37 -20.31 -5.24 5.89
CA TYR A 37 -20.15 -3.82 6.22
C TYR A 37 -18.94 -3.20 5.53
N GLN A 38 -17.79 -3.87 5.54
CA GLN A 38 -16.58 -3.38 4.86
C GLN A 38 -16.81 -3.24 3.35
N LEU A 39 -17.43 -4.25 2.73
CA LEU A 39 -17.76 -4.20 1.32
C LEU A 39 -18.70 -3.04 0.99
N PHE A 40 -19.74 -2.84 1.81
CA PHE A 40 -20.66 -1.71 1.66
C PHE A 40 -19.93 -0.37 1.74
N VAL A 41 -19.08 -0.17 2.75
CA VAL A 41 -18.28 1.07 2.91
C VAL A 41 -17.37 1.29 1.71
N LEU A 42 -16.67 0.24 1.24
CA LEU A 42 -15.80 0.35 0.07
C LEU A 42 -16.58 0.71 -1.21
N ILE A 43 -17.74 0.10 -1.42
CA ILE A 43 -18.60 0.44 -2.57
C ILE A 43 -19.11 1.88 -2.45
N ALA A 44 -19.58 2.28 -1.27
CA ALA A 44 -20.07 3.64 -1.04
C ALA A 44 -18.97 4.69 -1.29
N LEU A 45 -17.74 4.44 -0.81
CA LEU A 45 -16.58 5.29 -1.08
C LEU A 45 -16.21 5.30 -2.56
N ALA A 46 -16.22 4.14 -3.23
CA ALA A 46 -15.95 4.07 -4.66
C ALA A 46 -16.97 4.88 -5.48
N VAL A 47 -18.25 4.77 -5.16
CA VAL A 47 -19.32 5.56 -5.80
C VAL A 47 -19.14 7.04 -5.52
N LEU A 48 -18.87 7.43 -4.26
CA LEU A 48 -18.64 8.81 -3.87
C LEU A 48 -17.46 9.42 -4.62
N PHE A 49 -16.30 8.75 -4.62
CA PHE A 49 -15.12 9.26 -5.32
C PHE A 49 -15.28 9.28 -6.84
N THR A 50 -15.98 8.29 -7.42
CA THR A 50 -16.33 8.31 -8.84
C THR A 50 -17.24 9.50 -9.18
N TRP A 51 -18.19 9.82 -8.30
CA TRP A 51 -19.07 10.97 -8.49
C TRP A 51 -18.30 12.29 -8.37
N LEU A 52 -17.45 12.43 -7.35
CA LEU A 52 -16.59 13.61 -7.16
C LEU A 52 -15.60 13.80 -8.30
N SER A 53 -15.09 12.71 -8.91
CA SER A 53 -14.12 12.79 -10.00
C SER A 53 -14.72 13.22 -11.36
N ARG A 54 -16.06 13.39 -11.43
CA ARG A 54 -16.72 13.92 -12.64
C ARG A 54 -16.58 15.42 -12.76
N ASP A 55 -16.43 16.10 -11.63
CA ASP A 55 -16.24 17.53 -11.55
C ASP A 55 -14.83 17.83 -11.01
N GLU A 56 -13.98 18.36 -11.86
CA GLU A 56 -12.60 18.70 -11.52
C GLU A 56 -12.48 19.98 -10.67
N THR A 57 -13.61 20.63 -10.34
CA THR A 57 -13.63 21.92 -9.63
C THR A 57 -12.92 21.83 -8.27
N LEU A 58 -13.17 20.75 -7.52
CA LEU A 58 -12.53 20.56 -6.22
C LEU A 58 -11.02 20.36 -6.35
N ASP A 59 -10.59 19.53 -7.31
CA ASP A 59 -9.17 19.26 -7.56
C ASP A 59 -8.44 20.51 -8.03
N LYS A 60 -9.06 21.28 -8.93
CA LYS A 60 -8.53 22.57 -9.42
C LYS A 60 -8.46 23.61 -8.29
N TRP A 61 -9.47 23.65 -7.43
CA TRP A 61 -9.48 24.55 -6.28
C TRP A 61 -8.34 24.22 -5.29
N ILE A 62 -8.15 22.94 -4.92
CA ILE A 62 -7.06 22.51 -4.05
C ILE A 62 -5.70 22.78 -4.70
N THR A 63 -5.56 22.45 -5.97
CA THR A 63 -4.31 22.64 -6.73
C THR A 63 -3.95 24.13 -6.83
N GLY A 64 -4.95 25.00 -6.96
CA GLY A 64 -4.79 26.46 -7.06
C GLY A 64 -4.08 27.10 -5.88
N PHE A 65 -4.15 26.51 -4.67
CA PHE A 65 -3.41 27.02 -3.50
C PHE A 65 -1.88 26.96 -3.65
N TRP A 66 -1.40 26.08 -4.52
CA TRP A 66 0.03 25.85 -4.72
C TRP A 66 0.56 26.45 -6.02
N TYR A 67 -0.34 27.00 -6.84
CA TYR A 67 -0.02 27.60 -8.14
C TYR A 67 0.14 29.10 -8.02
N ASP A 68 1.24 29.60 -8.55
CA ASP A 68 1.47 31.04 -8.69
C ASP A 68 1.13 31.50 -10.11
N ALA A 69 0.03 32.24 -10.23
CA ALA A 69 -0.44 32.75 -11.50
C ALA A 69 0.48 33.82 -12.11
N ALA A 70 1.26 34.54 -11.31
CA ALA A 70 2.16 35.58 -11.80
C ALA A 70 3.37 34.95 -12.52
N THR A 71 3.88 33.83 -12.00
CA THR A 71 5.01 33.11 -12.61
C THR A 71 4.58 31.91 -13.46
N GLN A 72 3.27 31.64 -13.55
CA GLN A 72 2.68 30.46 -14.22
C GLN A 72 3.39 29.16 -13.84
N SER A 73 3.64 28.98 -12.56
CA SER A 73 4.42 27.84 -12.08
C SER A 73 3.99 27.37 -10.68
N PHE A 74 4.51 26.22 -10.27
CA PHE A 74 4.41 25.70 -8.92
C PHE A 74 5.76 25.94 -8.21
N PRO A 75 5.93 26.97 -7.39
CA PRO A 75 7.23 27.35 -6.82
C PRO A 75 7.86 26.22 -5.98
N LEU A 76 7.03 25.41 -5.31
CA LEU A 76 7.48 24.31 -4.47
C LEU A 76 7.86 23.04 -5.23
N GLN A 77 7.49 22.91 -6.50
CA GLN A 77 7.78 21.72 -7.33
C GLN A 77 9.29 21.43 -7.44
N LYS A 78 10.09 22.49 -7.55
CA LYS A 78 11.56 22.41 -7.69
C LYS A 78 12.30 22.54 -6.36
N ASN A 79 11.59 22.54 -5.23
CA ASN A 79 12.23 22.65 -3.93
C ASN A 79 12.96 21.35 -3.58
N HIS A 80 14.28 21.39 -3.59
CA HIS A 80 15.15 20.25 -3.33
C HIS A 80 14.91 19.61 -1.94
N LEU A 81 14.62 20.41 -0.92
CA LEU A 81 14.36 19.89 0.43
C LEU A 81 13.04 19.11 0.49
N LEU A 82 11.99 19.62 -0.17
CA LEU A 82 10.71 18.92 -0.26
C LEU A 82 10.83 17.65 -1.10
N ASP A 83 11.57 17.67 -2.20
CA ASP A 83 11.83 16.45 -2.99
C ASP A 83 12.56 15.41 -2.14
N LEU A 84 13.62 15.82 -1.42
CA LEU A 84 14.39 14.91 -0.59
C LEU A 84 13.52 14.30 0.53
N LEU A 85 12.84 15.14 1.32
CA LEU A 85 12.09 14.69 2.50
C LEU A 85 10.81 13.94 2.12
N ASN A 86 10.01 14.53 1.26
CA ASN A 86 8.68 14.00 0.96
C ASN A 86 8.71 12.92 -0.14
N HIS A 87 9.51 13.10 -1.18
CA HIS A 87 9.55 12.16 -2.30
C HIS A 87 10.50 10.99 -2.06
N ARG A 88 11.75 11.27 -1.70
CA ARG A 88 12.78 10.21 -1.59
C ARG A 88 12.75 9.52 -0.25
N MET A 89 12.83 10.28 0.85
CA MET A 89 12.90 9.68 2.19
C MET A 89 11.63 8.93 2.55
N ALA A 90 10.44 9.51 2.36
CA ALA A 90 9.18 8.83 2.67
C ALA A 90 9.04 7.50 1.91
N LYS A 91 9.41 7.48 0.63
CA LYS A 91 9.43 6.26 -0.19
C LYS A 91 10.39 5.22 0.37
N TYR A 92 11.64 5.60 0.69
CA TYR A 92 12.63 4.65 1.21
C TYR A 92 12.27 4.14 2.60
N ILE A 93 11.66 4.98 3.44
CA ILE A 93 11.13 4.55 4.75
C ILE A 93 10.05 3.49 4.57
N ALA A 94 9.09 3.70 3.67
CA ALA A 94 8.03 2.71 3.41
C ALA A 94 8.62 1.38 2.89
N ILE A 95 9.59 1.42 1.97
CA ILE A 95 10.29 0.24 1.47
C ILE A 95 11.05 -0.48 2.60
N ALA A 96 11.78 0.27 3.42
CA ALA A 96 12.55 -0.29 4.53
C ALA A 96 11.64 -0.96 5.56
N LEU A 97 10.53 -0.33 5.92
CA LEU A 97 9.53 -0.90 6.83
C LEU A 97 8.95 -2.21 6.28
N GLY A 98 8.59 -2.26 5.01
CA GLY A 98 8.11 -3.49 4.36
C GLY A 98 9.18 -4.60 4.34
N ALA A 99 10.41 -4.27 3.97
CA ALA A 99 11.52 -5.22 3.94
C ALA A 99 11.84 -5.76 5.34
N VAL A 100 11.95 -4.89 6.34
CA VAL A 100 12.19 -5.29 7.74
C VAL A 100 11.05 -6.16 8.26
N ALA A 101 9.78 -5.77 8.00
CA ALA A 101 8.63 -6.57 8.40
C ALA A 101 8.64 -7.97 7.76
N LEU A 102 9.00 -8.06 6.48
CA LEU A 102 9.10 -9.32 5.75
C LEU A 102 10.22 -10.21 6.31
N LEU A 103 11.44 -9.69 6.37
CA LEU A 103 12.63 -10.45 6.80
C LEU A 103 12.53 -10.88 8.27
N TYR A 104 12.16 -9.94 9.15
CA TYR A 104 11.98 -10.24 10.56
C TYR A 104 10.78 -11.17 10.80
N GLY A 105 9.68 -10.97 10.08
CA GLY A 105 8.51 -11.84 10.11
C GLY A 105 8.84 -13.27 9.67
N ALA A 106 9.61 -13.43 8.60
CA ALA A 106 10.07 -14.73 8.12
C ALA A 106 11.01 -15.39 9.15
N TYR A 107 12.00 -14.66 9.66
CA TYR A 107 12.94 -15.15 10.69
C TYR A 107 12.21 -15.62 11.96
N LYS A 108 11.26 -14.83 12.46
CA LYS A 108 10.45 -15.16 13.65
C LYS A 108 9.26 -16.05 13.35
N ARG A 109 9.05 -16.48 12.10
CA ARG A 109 7.88 -17.24 11.65
C ARG A 109 6.55 -16.56 12.05
N ASN A 110 6.52 -15.24 12.00
CA ASN A 110 5.36 -14.42 12.33
C ASN A 110 4.55 -14.15 11.05
N ALA A 111 3.51 -14.96 10.85
CA ALA A 111 2.65 -14.85 9.66
C ALA A 111 1.97 -13.47 9.53
N LYS A 112 1.62 -12.79 10.63
CA LYS A 112 1.00 -11.46 10.60
C LYS A 112 1.91 -10.42 9.95
N LEU A 113 3.20 -10.39 10.33
CA LEU A 113 4.19 -9.48 9.74
C LEU A 113 4.45 -9.79 8.28
N VAL A 114 4.61 -11.09 7.96
CA VAL A 114 4.82 -11.52 6.56
C VAL A 114 3.63 -11.11 5.69
N THR A 115 2.40 -11.40 6.15
CA THR A 115 1.19 -11.02 5.41
C THR A 115 1.08 -9.50 5.23
N GLY A 116 1.32 -8.72 6.30
CA GLY A 116 1.32 -7.25 6.21
C GLY A 116 2.33 -6.73 5.17
N ALA A 117 3.56 -7.24 5.19
CA ALA A 117 4.60 -6.87 4.23
C ALA A 117 4.26 -7.28 2.78
N LEU A 118 3.68 -8.48 2.58
CA LEU A 118 3.23 -8.92 1.26
C LEU A 118 2.08 -8.06 0.73
N LEU A 119 1.14 -7.66 1.58
CA LEU A 119 0.06 -6.75 1.20
C LEU A 119 0.59 -5.37 0.83
N MET A 120 1.61 -4.85 1.56
CA MET A 120 2.30 -3.62 1.18
C MET A 120 2.94 -3.75 -0.22
N GLY A 121 3.66 -4.84 -0.47
CA GLY A 121 4.29 -5.10 -1.77
C GLY A 121 3.28 -5.24 -2.91
N LEU A 122 2.19 -5.97 -2.67
CA LEU A 122 1.10 -6.14 -3.64
C LEU A 122 0.44 -4.79 -3.96
N GLY A 123 0.16 -3.96 -2.94
CA GLY A 123 -0.38 -2.62 -3.14
C GLY A 123 0.55 -1.75 -3.99
N ALA A 124 1.86 -1.78 -3.71
CA ALA A 124 2.86 -1.06 -4.50
C ALA A 124 2.88 -1.52 -5.96
N LEU A 125 2.80 -2.83 -6.19
CA LEU A 125 2.75 -3.43 -7.53
C LEU A 125 1.51 -2.96 -8.30
N VAL A 126 0.33 -3.06 -7.69
CA VAL A 126 -0.95 -2.67 -8.31
C VAL A 126 -0.96 -1.19 -8.66
N VAL A 127 -0.57 -0.32 -7.71
CA VAL A 127 -0.50 1.13 -7.97
C VAL A 127 0.53 1.46 -9.04
N GLY A 128 1.70 0.81 -9.03
CA GLY A 128 2.72 0.97 -10.06
C GLY A 128 2.22 0.56 -11.44
N ALA A 129 1.52 -0.57 -11.55
CA ALA A 129 0.92 -1.05 -12.79
C ALA A 129 -0.16 -0.09 -13.32
N LEU A 130 -1.10 0.33 -12.47
CA LEU A 130 -2.13 1.30 -12.84
C LEU A 130 -1.53 2.63 -13.28
N LYS A 131 -0.52 3.11 -12.57
CA LYS A 131 0.18 4.35 -12.91
C LYS A 131 0.90 4.25 -14.26
N SER A 132 1.47 3.10 -14.59
CA SER A 132 2.21 2.92 -15.86
C SER A 132 1.32 3.03 -17.11
N ILE A 133 0.04 2.67 -16.99
CA ILE A 133 -0.95 2.74 -18.07
C ILE A 133 -1.84 3.98 -18.01
N SER A 134 -1.68 4.81 -16.98
CA SER A 134 -2.50 6.00 -16.80
C SER A 134 -2.08 7.12 -17.76
N HIS A 135 -3.04 7.73 -18.43
CA HIS A 135 -2.87 8.90 -19.31
C HIS A 135 -3.12 10.22 -18.57
N HIS A 136 -3.51 10.20 -17.30
CA HIS A 136 -3.72 11.41 -16.50
C HIS A 136 -2.40 12.10 -16.19
N SER A 137 -2.24 13.31 -16.69
CA SER A 137 -1.07 14.15 -16.48
C SER A 137 -1.10 14.85 -15.12
N CYS A 138 0.04 15.31 -14.65
CA CYS A 138 0.15 16.04 -13.40
C CYS A 138 -0.34 17.49 -13.57
N PRO A 139 -0.75 18.16 -12.48
CA PRO A 139 -1.27 19.53 -12.57
C PRO A 139 -0.35 20.50 -13.33
N TRP A 140 0.94 20.42 -13.14
CA TRP A 140 1.91 21.28 -13.81
C TRP A 140 2.07 21.02 -15.32
N ASP A 141 1.52 19.91 -15.83
CA ASP A 141 1.50 19.60 -17.24
C ASP A 141 0.22 20.15 -17.93
N LEU A 142 -0.79 20.56 -17.14
CA LEU A 142 -2.08 21.00 -17.63
C LEU A 142 -2.04 22.44 -18.16
N VAL A 143 -2.83 22.69 -19.20
CA VAL A 143 -2.97 24.02 -19.82
C VAL A 143 -3.37 25.10 -18.81
N GLU A 144 -4.27 24.75 -17.87
CA GLU A 144 -4.73 25.65 -16.80
C GLU A 144 -3.59 26.17 -15.93
N TYR A 145 -2.47 25.45 -15.87
CA TYR A 145 -1.30 25.77 -15.04
C TYR A 145 -0.02 26.03 -15.84
N GLY A 146 -0.19 26.43 -17.13
CA GLY A 146 0.94 26.77 -17.99
C GLY A 146 1.60 25.60 -18.72
N GLY A 147 1.04 24.39 -18.60
CA GLY A 147 1.46 23.22 -19.37
C GLY A 147 0.79 23.12 -20.75
N LYS A 148 0.74 21.92 -21.30
CA LYS A 148 0.18 21.64 -22.64
C LYS A 148 -0.89 20.54 -22.64
N ALA A 149 -1.07 19.81 -21.55
CA ALA A 149 -2.01 18.73 -21.46
C ALA A 149 -3.43 19.24 -21.15
N VAL A 150 -4.42 18.61 -21.73
CA VAL A 150 -5.84 18.88 -21.43
C VAL A 150 -6.29 17.99 -20.28
N SER A 151 -6.97 18.59 -19.29
CA SER A 151 -7.59 17.84 -18.20
C SER A 151 -8.87 17.13 -18.70
N TYR A 152 -9.19 16.00 -18.10
CA TYR A 152 -10.41 15.24 -18.41
C TYR A 152 -10.82 14.37 -17.22
N PRO A 153 -12.13 14.06 -17.05
CA PRO A 153 -12.63 13.25 -15.94
C PRO A 153 -12.00 11.86 -15.88
N LEU A 154 -11.79 11.34 -14.68
CA LEU A 154 -10.99 10.13 -14.40
C LEU A 154 -11.40 8.90 -15.23
N PHE A 155 -12.69 8.72 -15.51
CA PHE A 155 -13.21 7.54 -16.23
C PHE A 155 -13.63 7.88 -17.67
N SER A 156 -13.22 9.02 -18.19
CA SER A 156 -13.45 9.40 -19.59
C SER A 156 -12.35 8.87 -20.51
N ALA A 157 -12.64 8.80 -21.80
CA ALA A 157 -11.61 8.47 -22.78
C ALA A 157 -10.53 9.57 -22.79
N ALA A 158 -9.27 9.15 -22.77
CA ALA A 158 -8.15 10.09 -22.81
C ALA A 158 -8.11 10.81 -24.15
N PRO A 159 -8.11 12.16 -24.19
CA PRO A 159 -7.93 12.92 -25.41
C PRO A 159 -6.51 12.75 -25.96
N ALA A 160 -6.31 13.05 -27.26
CA ALA A 160 -5.00 12.90 -27.91
C ALA A 160 -3.92 13.80 -27.29
N ASP A 161 -4.32 14.93 -26.72
CA ASP A 161 -3.50 15.92 -26.05
C ASP A 161 -3.51 15.81 -24.52
N SER A 162 -3.77 14.60 -23.99
CA SER A 162 -3.76 14.32 -22.54
C SER A 162 -2.38 14.46 -21.88
N GLY A 163 -1.32 14.65 -22.65
CA GLY A 163 0.05 14.88 -22.17
C GLY A 163 0.82 13.62 -21.78
N PRO A 164 1.87 13.74 -20.94
CA PRO A 164 2.77 12.63 -20.62
C PRO A 164 2.12 11.54 -19.75
N GLY A 165 1.02 11.84 -19.09
CA GLY A 165 0.32 10.91 -18.22
C GLY A 165 1.10 10.50 -16.95
N ARG A 166 0.76 9.34 -16.41
CA ARG A 166 1.44 8.67 -15.27
C ARG A 166 1.42 9.45 -13.96
N CYS A 167 0.45 10.36 -13.76
CA CYS A 167 0.31 11.07 -12.49
C CYS A 167 -0.70 10.41 -11.55
N PHE A 168 -1.66 9.68 -12.09
CA PHE A 168 -2.66 8.96 -11.32
C PHE A 168 -2.48 7.44 -11.46
N PRO A 169 -2.66 6.63 -10.39
CA PRO A 169 -2.87 7.01 -8.98
C PRO A 169 -1.65 7.68 -8.32
N GLY A 170 -1.91 8.52 -7.30
CA GLY A 170 -0.86 9.23 -6.57
C GLY A 170 0.06 8.28 -5.79
N GLY A 171 1.33 8.18 -6.20
CA GLY A 171 2.28 7.23 -5.61
C GLY A 171 2.59 7.50 -4.13
N HIS A 172 2.65 8.77 -3.71
CA HIS A 172 2.95 9.15 -2.31
C HIS A 172 1.81 8.80 -1.38
N ALA A 173 0.58 9.16 -1.73
CA ALA A 173 -0.60 8.80 -0.97
C ALA A 173 -0.72 7.28 -0.84
N SER A 174 -0.51 6.55 -1.93
CA SER A 174 -0.53 5.09 -1.94
C SER A 174 0.53 4.48 -1.03
N SER A 175 1.75 5.03 -1.02
CA SER A 175 2.83 4.55 -0.13
C SER A 175 2.46 4.72 1.35
N GLY A 176 1.84 5.83 1.74
CA GLY A 176 1.32 6.06 3.08
C GLY A 176 0.26 5.03 3.46
N PHE A 177 -0.74 4.83 2.60
CA PHE A 177 -1.80 3.84 2.84
C PHE A 177 -1.28 2.39 2.91
N MET A 178 -0.24 2.04 2.16
CA MET A 178 0.37 0.71 2.23
C MET A 178 0.97 0.43 3.61
N VAL A 179 1.61 1.42 4.24
CA VAL A 179 2.20 1.29 5.58
C VAL A 179 1.13 0.96 6.62
N MET A 180 -0.11 1.39 6.44
CA MET A 180 -1.25 0.99 7.29
C MET A 180 -1.47 -0.52 7.34
N GLY A 181 -0.97 -1.29 6.37
CA GLY A 181 -0.99 -2.76 6.44
C GLY A 181 -0.29 -3.31 7.69
N LEU A 182 0.72 -2.62 8.19
CA LEU A 182 1.43 -2.99 9.43
C LEU A 182 0.60 -2.70 10.70
N PHE A 183 -0.35 -1.77 10.67
CA PHE A 183 -1.29 -1.56 11.76
C PHE A 183 -1.94 -2.87 12.18
N PHE A 184 -2.46 -3.63 11.22
CA PHE A 184 -3.14 -4.90 11.50
C PHE A 184 -2.21 -5.97 12.04
N ALA A 185 -0.91 -5.93 11.73
CA ALA A 185 0.07 -6.85 12.27
C ALA A 185 0.29 -6.64 13.78
N PHE A 186 0.17 -5.40 14.27
CA PHE A 186 0.44 -5.02 15.67
C PHE A 186 -0.81 -4.71 16.50
N TRP A 187 -1.97 -4.53 15.88
CA TRP A 187 -3.21 -4.09 16.53
C TRP A 187 -3.56 -4.82 17.83
N ARG A 188 -3.39 -6.15 17.85
CA ARG A 188 -3.73 -6.96 19.02
C ARG A 188 -2.63 -7.03 20.07
N ASP A 189 -1.39 -7.16 19.60
CA ASP A 189 -0.28 -7.51 20.47
C ASP A 189 0.41 -6.25 21.03
N ARG A 190 0.40 -5.15 20.25
CA ARG A 190 1.04 -3.87 20.61
C ARG A 190 0.25 -2.69 20.05
N PRO A 191 -0.94 -2.37 20.58
CA PRO A 191 -1.84 -1.37 20.01
C PRO A 191 -1.21 0.03 19.91
N ARG A 192 -0.37 0.43 20.89
CA ARG A 192 0.34 1.72 20.82
C ARG A 192 1.27 1.80 19.62
N LEU A 193 1.99 0.72 19.31
CA LEU A 193 2.84 0.64 18.11
C LEU A 193 2.00 0.63 16.83
N ALA A 194 0.84 -0.03 16.84
CA ALA A 194 -0.04 -0.07 15.67
C ALA A 194 -0.45 1.35 15.23
N TRP A 195 -0.81 2.22 16.16
CA TRP A 195 -1.20 3.59 15.83
C TRP A 195 -0.09 4.42 15.17
N CYS A 196 1.19 4.08 15.39
CA CYS A 196 2.30 4.74 14.69
C CYS A 196 2.31 4.51 13.16
N PHE A 197 1.54 3.54 12.66
CA PHE A 197 1.42 3.25 11.22
C PHE A 197 0.16 3.88 10.59
N VAL A 198 -0.60 4.65 11.33
CA VAL A 198 -1.84 5.32 10.88
C VAL A 198 -1.76 6.83 11.04
N ALA A 199 -0.97 7.30 12.03
CA ALA A 199 -0.70 8.71 12.29
C ALA A 199 0.35 9.24 11.31
#